data_3092ab99e9c7e4901d5bf9c82e313290
#
_entry.id   3092ab99e9c7e4901d5bf9c82e313290
#
_cell.length_a   1.000
_cell.length_b   1.000
_cell.length_c   1.000
_cell.angle_alpha   90.00
_cell.angle_beta   90.00
_cell.angle_gamma   90.00
#
_symmetry.space_group_name_H-M   'P 1'
#
loop_
_entity.id
_entity.type
_entity.pdbx_description
1 polymer ?
#
loop_
_entity_poly.entity_id
_entity_poly.type
_entity_poly.pdbx_seq_one_letter_code
_entity_poly.pdbx_strand_id
1 'polypeptide(L)'
;MKANFTEQDLRFYPTPKSLLNRITDSLKWNKITSVLEPSAGKGDIADYVKEKLNTPYTRYDIQIDCIEKDPALRKMLEGKEYHVIHDDFLTYHGQYHYDLIILNPPFNEGDKHLEKALDIQKNGGNIICILNAETIDNPCTNRRKALIQKLEKYQADISYYDDAFDTEDVDRKTNVRIAVVKVQIPETEFSSQIYEKLKQKQYSELQIDEEITDVAVNDLVKNIVKQYELEVDAGIALIREYKGIKKYIMSSIKEEYAIPMLTLKVGDHDCSENAYIYSVRRKYWNALFRNDEFMKNMTDDQQQSYLSQVDTLIHYDFSFCNIKEIQIQMAQTMVKGIEDCIIKMFDECSNAHSWYPECSKNIHYYNGWCTNKAWIVNQKVILPISIFYKDYSNTTKISTSSYYNTFNVNLLHDLEKVFNYLGGTPQTSWDSYDTMRYVEKSEQIKNVRFRYFTVNFFKKGTAHITFTDENLDTLKKFNIFGSQQKGWLPPSYGKKKYQDMTQEEKSVINEFQGEDDYRYILEHADQFIYDPKSSVPLLTQLS
;
A
#
# COMPACT_ATOMS: atom_id res chain seq x y z
N MET A 1 37.34 -8.80 8.61
CA MET A 1 36.12 -9.61 8.87
C MET A 1 35.68 -10.18 7.53
N LYS A 2 35.70 -11.50 7.33
CA LYS A 2 35.10 -12.11 6.13
C LYS A 2 33.58 -12.05 6.31
N ALA A 3 32.89 -11.28 5.48
CA ALA A 3 31.44 -11.29 5.43
C ALA A 3 30.97 -12.70 5.05
N ASN A 4 30.10 -13.30 5.85
CA ASN A 4 29.43 -14.55 5.50
C ASN A 4 28.39 -14.20 4.45
N PHE A 5 28.69 -14.43 3.18
CA PHE A 5 27.73 -14.31 2.08
C PHE A 5 26.74 -15.48 2.15
N THR A 6 25.44 -15.17 2.08
CA THR A 6 24.40 -16.18 1.99
C THR A 6 24.35 -16.77 0.56
N GLU A 7 23.70 -17.93 0.37
CA GLU A 7 23.51 -18.52 -0.98
C GLU A 7 22.81 -17.56 -1.96
N GLN A 8 22.01 -16.60 -1.46
CA GLN A 8 21.38 -15.55 -2.26
C GLN A 8 22.37 -14.52 -2.79
N ASP A 9 23.39 -14.17 -2.01
CA ASP A 9 24.48 -13.29 -2.46
C ASP A 9 25.28 -13.88 -3.62
N LEU A 10 25.25 -15.21 -3.81
CA LEU A 10 25.98 -15.92 -4.86
C LEU A 10 25.38 -15.78 -6.27
N ARG A 11 24.17 -15.20 -6.41
CA ARG A 11 23.43 -15.16 -7.67
C ARG A 11 23.36 -13.79 -8.34
N PHE A 12 23.88 -12.75 -7.69
CA PHE A 12 23.87 -11.39 -8.21
C PHE A 12 25.22 -11.05 -8.87
N TYR A 13 25.17 -10.62 -10.14
CA TYR A 13 26.30 -10.12 -10.91
C TYR A 13 25.98 -8.71 -11.42
N PRO A 14 26.63 -7.65 -10.89
CA PRO A 14 26.47 -6.28 -11.38
C PRO A 14 26.79 -6.20 -12.87
N THR A 15 26.00 -5.48 -13.63
CA THR A 15 26.21 -5.37 -15.08
C THR A 15 27.21 -4.27 -15.39
N PRO A 16 28.39 -4.58 -15.99
CA PRO A 16 29.41 -3.59 -16.28
C PRO A 16 28.92 -2.51 -17.24
N LYS A 17 29.26 -1.25 -16.97
CA LYS A 17 28.93 -0.12 -17.85
C LYS A 17 29.52 -0.26 -19.26
N SER A 18 30.68 -0.86 -19.38
CA SER A 18 31.34 -1.18 -20.64
C SER A 18 30.50 -2.14 -21.50
N LEU A 19 29.89 -3.17 -20.88
CA LEU A 19 28.96 -4.07 -21.56
C LEU A 19 27.69 -3.34 -21.96
N LEU A 20 27.09 -2.55 -21.05
CA LEU A 20 25.86 -1.78 -21.35
C LEU A 20 26.05 -0.86 -22.54
N ASN A 21 27.17 -0.13 -22.64
CA ASN A 21 27.47 0.71 -23.79
C ASN A 21 27.48 -0.08 -25.12
N ARG A 22 28.04 -1.30 -25.12
CA ARG A 22 28.13 -2.16 -26.33
C ARG A 22 26.78 -2.74 -26.74
N ILE A 23 25.95 -3.15 -25.76
CA ILE A 23 24.67 -3.81 -26.08
C ILE A 23 23.55 -2.83 -26.38
N THR A 24 23.69 -1.57 -26.02
CA THR A 24 22.68 -0.52 -26.26
C THR A 24 23.02 0.45 -27.36
N ASP A 25 24.11 0.25 -28.10
CA ASP A 25 24.63 1.15 -29.14
C ASP A 25 23.63 1.37 -30.30
N SER A 26 22.82 0.36 -30.60
CA SER A 26 21.79 0.41 -31.66
C SER A 26 20.47 1.06 -31.21
N LEU A 27 20.30 1.37 -29.93
CA LEU A 27 19.08 1.96 -29.42
C LEU A 27 18.92 3.43 -29.80
N LYS A 28 17.71 3.79 -30.22
CA LYS A 28 17.33 5.19 -30.46
C LYS A 28 16.78 5.79 -29.17
N TRP A 29 17.64 6.25 -28.28
CA TRP A 29 17.29 6.77 -26.96
C TRP A 29 16.25 7.88 -26.97
N ASN A 30 16.20 8.68 -28.02
CA ASN A 30 15.20 9.76 -28.19
C ASN A 30 13.76 9.26 -28.41
N LYS A 31 13.56 7.96 -28.57
CA LYS A 31 12.25 7.32 -28.71
C LYS A 31 11.86 6.51 -27.48
N ILE A 32 12.70 6.48 -26.46
CA ILE A 32 12.49 5.71 -25.24
C ILE A 32 12.05 6.67 -24.15
N THR A 33 10.85 6.47 -23.62
CA THR A 33 10.25 7.25 -22.54
C THR A 33 9.88 6.39 -21.34
N SER A 34 9.72 5.07 -21.55
CA SER A 34 9.34 4.10 -20.53
C SER A 34 10.24 2.88 -20.58
N VAL A 35 10.84 2.52 -19.43
CA VAL A 35 11.80 1.42 -19.31
C VAL A 35 11.44 0.54 -18.14
N LEU A 36 11.54 -0.78 -18.33
CA LEU A 36 11.44 -1.76 -17.26
C LEU A 36 12.76 -2.49 -17.07
N GLU A 37 13.27 -2.49 -15.85
CA GLU A 37 14.37 -3.36 -15.39
C GLU A 37 13.81 -4.42 -14.44
N PRO A 38 13.49 -5.64 -14.92
CA PRO A 38 12.77 -6.62 -14.13
C PRO A 38 13.64 -7.52 -13.23
N SER A 39 14.90 -7.21 -13.08
CA SER A 39 15.86 -7.88 -12.17
C SER A 39 16.89 -6.85 -11.74
N ALA A 40 16.43 -5.83 -11.02
CA ALA A 40 17.16 -4.58 -10.91
C ALA A 40 18.41 -4.64 -10.00
N GLY A 41 18.46 -5.59 -9.06
CA GLY A 41 19.59 -5.69 -8.16
C GLY A 41 19.83 -4.38 -7.39
N LYS A 42 21.05 -3.82 -7.53
CA LYS A 42 21.40 -2.50 -6.96
C LYS A 42 20.99 -1.32 -7.87
N GLY A 43 20.43 -1.59 -9.05
CA GLY A 43 20.02 -0.58 -10.02
C GLY A 43 21.13 -0.13 -10.99
N ASP A 44 22.11 -0.97 -11.26
CA ASP A 44 23.24 -0.60 -12.15
C ASP A 44 22.76 -0.30 -13.59
N ILE A 45 21.80 -1.08 -14.08
CA ILE A 45 21.18 -0.86 -15.40
C ILE A 45 20.28 0.38 -15.35
N ALA A 46 19.47 0.55 -14.30
CA ALA A 46 18.59 1.71 -14.13
C ALA A 46 19.42 3.01 -14.05
N ASP A 47 20.53 3.02 -13.30
CA ASP A 47 21.45 4.16 -13.22
C ASP A 47 22.01 4.51 -14.62
N TYR A 48 22.43 3.49 -15.38
CA TYR A 48 22.92 3.65 -16.74
C TYR A 48 21.84 4.22 -17.69
N VAL A 49 20.64 3.68 -17.64
CA VAL A 49 19.50 4.15 -18.45
C VAL A 49 19.15 5.59 -18.09
N LYS A 50 19.10 5.93 -16.80
CA LYS A 50 18.85 7.28 -16.31
C LYS A 50 19.90 8.28 -16.85
N GLU A 51 21.18 7.89 -16.88
CA GLU A 51 22.25 8.71 -17.44
C GLU A 51 22.07 8.93 -18.94
N LYS A 52 21.70 7.90 -19.71
CA LYS A 52 21.49 7.99 -21.18
C LYS A 52 20.27 8.83 -21.56
N LEU A 53 19.21 8.77 -20.77
CA LEU A 53 17.96 9.48 -21.02
C LEU A 53 17.96 10.91 -20.48
N ASN A 54 18.77 11.21 -19.45
CA ASN A 54 18.86 12.55 -18.84
C ASN A 54 19.76 13.47 -19.69
N THR A 55 19.22 13.96 -20.80
CA THR A 55 19.90 14.91 -21.65
C THR A 55 19.30 16.32 -21.52
N PRO A 56 20.04 17.41 -21.77
CA PRO A 56 19.52 18.79 -21.68
C PRO A 56 18.31 19.09 -22.57
N TYR A 57 18.02 18.20 -23.50
CA TYR A 57 16.92 18.32 -24.48
C TYR A 57 15.72 17.43 -24.15
N THR A 58 15.81 16.62 -23.07
CA THR A 58 14.72 15.74 -22.67
C THR A 58 13.65 16.55 -21.96
N ARG A 59 12.51 16.75 -22.59
CA ARG A 59 11.35 17.53 -22.06
C ARG A 59 10.25 16.64 -21.46
N TYR A 60 10.49 15.33 -21.36
CA TYR A 60 9.48 14.36 -20.90
C TYR A 60 9.91 13.74 -19.60
N ASP A 61 8.95 13.48 -18.72
CA ASP A 61 9.17 12.66 -17.55
C ASP A 61 9.49 11.23 -18.02
N ILE A 62 10.68 10.78 -17.67
CA ILE A 62 11.17 9.46 -18.05
C ILE A 62 10.76 8.50 -16.94
N GLN A 63 10.03 7.46 -17.30
CA GLN A 63 9.63 6.43 -16.37
C GLN A 63 10.60 5.26 -16.42
N ILE A 64 11.28 4.97 -15.31
CA ILE A 64 12.12 3.79 -15.12
C ILE A 64 11.50 2.99 -13.98
N ASP A 65 10.89 1.86 -14.33
CA ASP A 65 10.30 0.93 -13.40
C ASP A 65 11.26 -0.23 -13.13
N CYS A 66 11.36 -0.63 -11.86
CA CYS A 66 12.21 -1.71 -11.41
C CYS A 66 11.40 -2.82 -10.75
N ILE A 67 11.84 -4.07 -10.90
CA ILE A 67 11.36 -5.21 -10.11
C ILE A 67 12.56 -5.87 -9.47
N GLU A 68 12.48 -6.15 -8.16
CA GLU A 68 13.57 -6.77 -7.42
C GLU A 68 13.03 -7.66 -6.30
N LYS A 69 13.54 -8.88 -6.23
CA LYS A 69 13.07 -9.90 -5.29
C LYS A 69 13.61 -9.73 -3.87
N ASP A 70 14.85 -9.25 -3.75
CA ASP A 70 15.49 -9.05 -2.45
C ASP A 70 14.98 -7.77 -1.77
N PRO A 71 14.39 -7.86 -0.55
CA PRO A 71 13.84 -6.69 0.15
C PRO A 71 14.88 -5.61 0.49
N ALA A 72 16.15 -6.01 0.71
CA ALA A 72 17.22 -5.05 1.03
C ALA A 72 17.62 -4.26 -0.22
N LEU A 73 17.69 -4.93 -1.38
CA LEU A 73 17.96 -4.28 -2.66
C LEU A 73 16.80 -3.39 -3.11
N ARG A 74 15.54 -3.80 -2.86
CA ARG A 74 14.37 -2.92 -3.09
C ARG A 74 14.48 -1.60 -2.35
N LYS A 75 14.81 -1.64 -1.06
CA LYS A 75 15.02 -0.41 -0.26
C LYS A 75 16.16 0.47 -0.80
N MET A 76 17.19 -0.14 -1.38
CA MET A 76 18.26 0.63 -2.02
C MET A 76 17.76 1.32 -3.30
N LEU A 77 16.94 0.66 -4.10
CA LEU A 77 16.32 1.24 -5.30
C LEU A 77 15.38 2.38 -4.94
N GLU A 78 14.53 2.21 -3.94
CA GLU A 78 13.66 3.26 -3.39
C GLU A 78 14.48 4.46 -2.89
N GLY A 79 15.59 4.21 -2.20
CA GLY A 79 16.53 5.25 -1.75
C GLY A 79 17.22 6.00 -2.89
N LYS A 80 17.30 5.41 -4.10
CA LYS A 80 17.74 6.05 -5.35
C LYS A 80 16.60 6.72 -6.14
N GLU A 81 15.39 6.74 -5.57
CA GLU A 81 14.18 7.30 -6.20
C GLU A 81 13.73 6.54 -7.46
N TYR A 82 14.00 5.22 -7.55
CA TYR A 82 13.43 4.38 -8.59
C TYR A 82 12.04 3.86 -8.20
N HIS A 83 11.17 3.71 -9.18
CA HIS A 83 9.84 3.13 -8.99
C HIS A 83 9.97 1.60 -8.94
N VAL A 84 9.93 1.02 -7.75
CA VAL A 84 9.83 -0.43 -7.59
C VAL A 84 8.35 -0.82 -7.69
N ILE A 85 7.98 -1.55 -8.76
CA ILE A 85 6.57 -1.82 -9.09
C ILE A 85 6.09 -3.21 -8.68
N HIS A 86 7.01 -4.13 -8.39
CA HIS A 86 6.71 -5.51 -7.98
C HIS A 86 7.95 -6.17 -7.38
N ASP A 87 7.77 -7.26 -6.66
CA ASP A 87 8.87 -8.00 -6.02
C ASP A 87 9.38 -9.19 -6.85
N ASP A 88 8.54 -9.93 -7.57
CA ASP A 88 8.97 -11.07 -8.40
C ASP A 88 8.48 -10.92 -9.85
N PHE A 89 9.42 -10.73 -10.78
CA PHE A 89 9.09 -10.57 -12.19
C PHE A 89 8.29 -11.74 -12.79
N LEU A 90 8.52 -12.95 -12.32
CA LEU A 90 7.80 -14.12 -12.86
C LEU A 90 6.32 -14.12 -12.47
N THR A 91 5.96 -13.48 -11.37
CA THR A 91 4.57 -13.30 -10.91
C THR A 91 3.95 -11.95 -11.33
N TYR A 92 4.74 -11.07 -11.98
CA TYR A 92 4.26 -9.79 -12.46
C TYR A 92 3.29 -9.97 -13.64
N HIS A 93 2.10 -9.38 -13.55
CA HIS A 93 1.05 -9.41 -14.57
C HIS A 93 0.63 -8.01 -15.04
N GLY A 94 1.49 -7.00 -14.84
CA GLY A 94 1.20 -5.64 -15.25
C GLY A 94 0.96 -5.53 -16.75
N GLN A 95 -0.01 -4.69 -17.12
CA GLN A 95 -0.40 -4.44 -18.49
C GLN A 95 0.31 -3.20 -19.09
N TYR A 96 1.31 -2.67 -18.38
CA TYR A 96 2.05 -1.51 -18.80
C TYR A 96 2.85 -1.81 -20.08
N HIS A 97 2.85 -0.87 -21.01
CA HIS A 97 3.64 -0.94 -22.23
C HIS A 97 4.95 -0.17 -22.04
N TYR A 98 6.08 -0.85 -22.28
CA TYR A 98 7.40 -0.26 -22.18
C TYR A 98 8.04 -0.11 -23.56
N ASP A 99 8.75 1.01 -23.77
CA ASP A 99 9.55 1.17 -25.01
C ASP A 99 10.77 0.26 -24.98
N LEU A 100 11.28 -0.02 -23.76
CA LEU A 100 12.44 -0.89 -23.55
C LEU A 100 12.26 -1.75 -22.29
N ILE A 101 12.46 -3.06 -22.42
CA ILE A 101 12.73 -3.94 -21.29
C ILE A 101 14.21 -4.35 -21.39
N ILE A 102 14.99 -4.05 -20.33
CA ILE A 102 16.40 -4.43 -20.27
C ILE A 102 16.66 -5.21 -18.99
N LEU A 103 17.24 -6.40 -19.10
CA LEU A 103 17.34 -7.32 -17.97
C LEU A 103 18.63 -8.15 -17.97
N ASN A 104 19.18 -8.34 -16.77
CA ASN A 104 20.21 -9.29 -16.45
C ASN A 104 19.67 -10.26 -15.37
N PRO A 105 18.83 -11.24 -15.75
CA PRO A 105 18.17 -12.12 -14.79
C PRO A 105 19.15 -13.14 -14.18
N PRO A 106 18.78 -13.78 -13.06
CA PRO A 106 19.53 -14.93 -12.55
C PRO A 106 19.72 -15.99 -13.63
N PHE A 107 20.95 -16.40 -13.89
CA PHE A 107 21.30 -17.27 -15.02
C PHE A 107 20.57 -18.62 -15.05
N ASN A 108 20.15 -19.12 -13.89
CA ASN A 108 19.37 -20.36 -13.79
C ASN A 108 17.90 -20.21 -14.20
N GLU A 109 17.37 -18.99 -14.27
CA GLU A 109 15.97 -18.69 -14.62
C GLU A 109 15.84 -17.72 -15.81
N GLY A 110 16.94 -17.47 -16.49
CA GLY A 110 17.01 -16.51 -17.59
C GLY A 110 16.06 -16.82 -18.74
N ASP A 111 15.82 -18.08 -19.05
CA ASP A 111 14.84 -18.54 -20.05
C ASP A 111 13.40 -18.14 -19.67
N LYS A 112 13.03 -18.26 -18.38
CA LYS A 112 11.71 -17.86 -17.89
C LYS A 112 11.53 -16.33 -17.95
N HIS A 113 12.56 -15.59 -17.57
CA HIS A 113 12.53 -14.13 -17.58
C HIS A 113 12.42 -13.59 -19.00
N LEU A 114 13.21 -14.13 -19.94
CA LEU A 114 13.11 -13.69 -21.34
C LEU A 114 11.75 -14.03 -21.95
N GLU A 115 11.21 -15.24 -21.69
CA GLU A 115 9.87 -15.61 -22.15
C GLU A 115 8.80 -14.64 -21.61
N LYS A 116 8.88 -14.30 -20.33
CA LYS A 116 7.98 -13.33 -19.70
C LYS A 116 8.10 -11.92 -20.30
N ALA A 117 9.34 -11.46 -20.57
CA ALA A 117 9.58 -10.17 -21.23
C ALA A 117 8.97 -10.13 -22.64
N LEU A 118 9.09 -11.21 -23.41
CA LEU A 118 8.45 -11.32 -24.73
C LEU A 118 6.92 -11.29 -24.64
N ASP A 119 6.34 -11.90 -23.62
CA ASP A 119 4.88 -11.88 -23.42
C ASP A 119 4.36 -10.49 -23.02
N ILE A 120 5.12 -9.73 -22.22
CA ILE A 120 4.80 -8.34 -21.85
C ILE A 120 4.89 -7.42 -23.08
N GLN A 121 5.94 -7.56 -23.89
CA GLN A 121 6.21 -6.71 -25.07
C GLN A 121 5.48 -7.17 -26.34
N LYS A 122 4.56 -8.13 -26.27
CA LYS A 122 3.88 -8.69 -27.45
C LYS A 122 3.24 -7.65 -28.41
N ASN A 123 2.95 -6.45 -27.90
CA ASN A 123 2.30 -5.37 -28.66
C ASN A 123 3.27 -4.33 -29.23
N GLY A 124 4.57 -4.51 -29.04
CA GLY A 124 5.62 -3.61 -29.55
C GLY A 124 6.64 -3.24 -28.50
N GLY A 125 7.81 -2.77 -28.92
CA GLY A 125 8.91 -2.31 -28.05
C GLY A 125 10.20 -3.10 -28.19
N ASN A 126 11.21 -2.75 -27.40
CA ASN A 126 12.54 -3.35 -27.45
C ASN A 126 12.80 -4.21 -26.20
N ILE A 127 13.49 -5.32 -26.40
CA ILE A 127 13.97 -6.16 -25.30
C ILE A 127 15.47 -6.35 -25.46
N ILE A 128 16.24 -6.17 -24.40
CA ILE A 128 17.66 -6.56 -24.29
C ILE A 128 17.79 -7.46 -23.07
N CYS A 129 18.16 -8.71 -23.30
CA CYS A 129 18.31 -9.70 -22.23
C CYS A 129 19.71 -10.30 -22.24
N ILE A 130 20.35 -10.29 -21.08
CA ILE A 130 21.68 -10.90 -20.85
C ILE A 130 21.45 -12.28 -20.25
N LEU A 131 21.92 -13.33 -20.92
CA LEU A 131 21.73 -14.72 -20.52
C LEU A 131 23.07 -15.46 -20.47
N ASN A 132 23.10 -16.57 -19.74
CA ASN A 132 24.16 -17.54 -19.94
C ASN A 132 24.05 -18.11 -21.38
N ALA A 133 25.17 -18.15 -22.11
CA ALA A 133 25.22 -18.65 -23.49
C ALA A 133 24.63 -20.06 -23.65
N GLU A 134 24.82 -20.94 -22.65
CA GLU A 134 24.24 -22.29 -22.60
C GLU A 134 22.72 -22.31 -22.71
N THR A 135 22.04 -21.23 -22.36
CA THR A 135 20.57 -21.14 -22.49
C THR A 135 20.13 -21.16 -23.94
N ILE A 136 20.96 -20.61 -24.82
CA ILE A 136 20.71 -20.51 -26.27
C ILE A 136 21.41 -21.65 -27.02
N ASP A 137 22.70 -21.90 -26.69
CA ASP A 137 23.53 -22.87 -27.43
C ASP A 137 23.10 -24.33 -27.16
N ASN A 138 22.56 -24.61 -25.96
CA ASN A 138 22.16 -25.95 -25.56
C ASN A 138 20.73 -26.02 -25.03
N PRO A 139 19.71 -25.97 -25.91
CA PRO A 139 18.30 -25.96 -25.54
C PRO A 139 17.80 -27.37 -25.17
N CYS A 140 18.27 -27.90 -24.04
CA CYS A 140 17.94 -29.27 -23.61
C CYS A 140 16.51 -29.44 -23.07
N THR A 141 15.78 -28.35 -22.78
CA THR A 141 14.39 -28.41 -22.32
C THR A 141 13.40 -28.03 -23.41
N ASN A 142 12.15 -28.56 -23.34
CA ASN A 142 11.09 -28.16 -24.27
C ASN A 142 10.80 -26.65 -24.22
N ARG A 143 10.91 -26.03 -23.04
CA ARG A 143 10.77 -24.58 -22.87
C ARG A 143 11.84 -23.82 -23.67
N ARG A 144 13.11 -24.17 -23.51
CA ARG A 144 14.21 -23.49 -24.24
C ARG A 144 14.07 -23.66 -25.76
N LYS A 145 13.63 -24.85 -26.22
CA LYS A 145 13.34 -25.06 -27.64
C LYS A 145 12.22 -24.15 -28.13
N ALA A 146 11.12 -24.02 -27.39
CA ALA A 146 10.03 -23.12 -27.72
C ALA A 146 10.47 -21.64 -27.68
N LEU A 147 11.31 -21.27 -26.71
CA LEU A 147 11.88 -19.92 -26.64
C LEU A 147 12.71 -19.59 -27.90
N ILE A 148 13.58 -20.51 -28.34
CA ILE A 148 14.37 -20.28 -29.56
C ILE A 148 13.47 -20.09 -30.78
N GLN A 149 12.42 -20.90 -30.95
CA GLN A 149 11.44 -20.70 -32.02
C GLN A 149 10.75 -19.34 -31.96
N LYS A 150 10.44 -18.85 -30.74
CA LYS A 150 9.91 -17.48 -30.56
C LYS A 150 10.94 -16.42 -30.99
N LEU A 151 12.22 -16.60 -30.60
CA LEU A 151 13.30 -15.66 -30.95
C LEU A 151 13.54 -15.63 -32.48
N GLU A 152 13.54 -16.77 -33.14
CA GLU A 152 13.62 -16.87 -34.60
C GLU A 152 12.44 -16.14 -35.28
N LYS A 153 11.22 -16.33 -34.79
CA LYS A 153 10.03 -15.64 -35.28
C LYS A 153 10.14 -14.13 -35.19
N TYR A 154 10.72 -13.61 -34.09
CA TYR A 154 10.96 -12.17 -33.91
C TYR A 154 12.26 -11.67 -34.57
N GLN A 155 13.01 -12.53 -35.27
CA GLN A 155 14.30 -12.22 -35.87
C GLN A 155 15.27 -11.58 -34.86
N ALA A 156 15.34 -12.19 -33.67
CA ALA A 156 16.18 -11.70 -32.58
C ALA A 156 17.66 -11.64 -32.98
N ASP A 157 18.34 -10.55 -32.67
CA ASP A 157 19.79 -10.44 -32.77
C ASP A 157 20.44 -11.03 -31.52
N ILE A 158 21.30 -12.06 -31.70
CA ILE A 158 21.97 -12.75 -30.60
C ILE A 158 23.48 -12.59 -30.76
N SER A 159 24.09 -11.93 -29.79
CA SER A 159 25.52 -11.68 -29.75
C SER A 159 26.14 -12.35 -28.52
N TYR A 160 27.34 -12.92 -28.68
CA TYR A 160 28.05 -13.63 -27.60
C TYR A 160 29.24 -12.82 -27.11
N TYR A 161 29.47 -12.87 -25.80
CA TYR A 161 30.59 -12.19 -25.15
C TYR A 161 31.25 -13.15 -24.16
N ASP A 162 32.56 -13.32 -24.31
CA ASP A 162 33.40 -14.03 -23.35
C ASP A 162 33.93 -13.01 -22.32
N ASP A 163 34.07 -13.45 -21.07
CA ASP A 163 34.63 -12.65 -19.96
C ASP A 163 34.01 -11.25 -19.76
N ALA A 164 32.73 -11.09 -20.14
CA ALA A 164 32.04 -9.81 -20.12
C ALA A 164 31.87 -9.18 -18.72
N PHE A 165 31.99 -9.99 -17.67
CA PHE A 165 31.94 -9.57 -16.26
C PHE A 165 33.33 -9.56 -15.60
N ASP A 166 34.44 -9.78 -16.35
CA ASP A 166 35.79 -9.64 -15.84
C ASP A 166 36.35 -8.26 -16.17
N THR A 167 35.72 -7.22 -15.65
CA THR A 167 36.12 -5.82 -15.81
C THR A 167 36.47 -5.21 -14.45
N GLU A 168 37.25 -4.11 -14.46
CA GLU A 168 37.60 -3.39 -13.22
C GLU A 168 36.37 -2.67 -12.61
N ASP A 169 35.29 -2.49 -13.37
CA ASP A 169 34.10 -1.71 -13.01
C ASP A 169 33.12 -2.49 -12.12
N VAL A 170 33.40 -3.77 -11.80
CA VAL A 170 32.46 -4.60 -11.03
C VAL A 170 33.10 -5.23 -9.80
N ASP A 171 32.36 -5.21 -8.70
CA ASP A 171 32.78 -5.79 -7.42
C ASP A 171 32.90 -7.33 -7.48
N ARG A 172 32.29 -7.97 -8.48
CA ARG A 172 32.22 -9.42 -8.61
C ARG A 172 32.43 -9.86 -10.05
N LYS A 173 33.49 -10.62 -10.25
CA LYS A 173 33.95 -11.11 -11.55
C LYS A 173 33.51 -12.54 -11.79
N THR A 174 33.16 -12.87 -13.04
CA THR A 174 32.88 -14.24 -13.47
C THR A 174 33.31 -14.43 -14.92
N ASN A 175 33.90 -15.59 -15.22
CA ASN A 175 34.33 -15.97 -16.58
C ASN A 175 33.23 -16.76 -17.30
N VAL A 176 32.00 -16.34 -17.17
CA VAL A 176 30.86 -16.98 -17.85
C VAL A 176 30.67 -16.35 -19.22
N ARG A 177 30.65 -17.19 -20.25
CA ARG A 177 30.23 -16.79 -21.61
C ARG A 177 28.75 -16.45 -21.60
N ILE A 178 28.42 -15.25 -22.04
CA ILE A 178 27.04 -14.75 -22.08
C ILE A 178 26.53 -14.63 -23.52
N ALA A 179 25.23 -14.78 -23.67
CA ALA A 179 24.46 -14.41 -24.85
C ALA A 179 23.63 -13.17 -24.55
N VAL A 180 23.74 -12.15 -25.37
CA VAL A 180 22.87 -10.97 -25.34
C VAL A 180 21.85 -11.11 -26.43
N VAL A 181 20.59 -11.18 -26.05
CA VAL A 181 19.44 -11.31 -26.95
C VAL A 181 18.77 -9.96 -27.07
N LYS A 182 18.78 -9.40 -28.29
CA LYS A 182 18.08 -8.17 -28.62
C LYS A 182 16.88 -8.50 -29.49
N VAL A 183 15.69 -8.05 -29.09
CA VAL A 183 14.45 -8.25 -29.84
C VAL A 183 13.79 -6.90 -30.05
N GLN A 184 13.48 -6.56 -31.29
CA GLN A 184 12.65 -5.43 -31.63
C GLN A 184 11.30 -5.95 -32.10
N ILE A 185 10.28 -5.79 -31.28
CA ILE A 185 8.91 -6.16 -31.63
C ILE A 185 8.24 -4.93 -32.25
N PRO A 186 7.75 -5.02 -33.48
CA PRO A 186 7.07 -3.90 -34.11
C PRO A 186 5.78 -3.58 -33.36
N GLU A 187 5.44 -2.31 -33.26
CA GLU A 187 4.14 -1.90 -32.73
C GLU A 187 3.02 -2.55 -33.54
N THR A 188 2.10 -3.20 -32.84
CA THR A 188 0.93 -3.79 -33.47
C THR A 188 0.05 -2.65 -33.99
N GLU A 189 -0.16 -2.57 -35.32
CA GLU A 189 -1.18 -1.69 -35.86
C GLU A 189 -2.54 -2.16 -35.37
N PHE A 190 -3.17 -1.35 -34.52
CA PHE A 190 -4.51 -1.68 -34.01
C PHE A 190 -5.51 -1.56 -35.16
N SER A 191 -6.04 -2.69 -35.64
CA SER A 191 -7.22 -2.70 -36.49
C SER A 191 -8.45 -2.41 -35.63
N SER A 192 -9.24 -1.42 -36.02
CA SER A 192 -10.48 -1.09 -35.35
C SER A 192 -11.49 -2.23 -35.52
N GLN A 193 -11.91 -2.83 -34.40
CA GLN A 193 -12.99 -3.83 -34.41
C GLN A 193 -14.32 -3.21 -34.86
N ILE A 194 -14.54 -1.94 -34.51
CA ILE A 194 -15.72 -1.19 -34.98
C ILE A 194 -15.64 -1.02 -36.51
N TYR A 195 -14.46 -0.67 -37.03
CA TYR A 195 -14.26 -0.53 -38.48
C TYR A 195 -14.47 -1.86 -39.21
N GLU A 196 -13.91 -2.95 -38.70
CA GLU A 196 -14.12 -4.28 -39.27
C GLU A 196 -15.59 -4.73 -39.19
N LYS A 197 -16.25 -4.46 -38.05
CA LYS A 197 -17.70 -4.71 -37.90
C LYS A 197 -18.55 -3.83 -38.82
N LEU A 198 -18.18 -2.58 -39.03
CA LEU A 198 -18.86 -1.69 -39.99
C LEU A 198 -18.64 -2.17 -41.44
N LYS A 199 -17.45 -2.66 -41.80
CA LYS A 199 -17.21 -3.33 -43.08
C LYS A 199 -18.07 -4.59 -43.25
N GLN A 200 -18.22 -5.39 -42.18
CA GLN A 200 -19.06 -6.59 -42.22
C GLN A 200 -20.56 -6.28 -42.18
N LYS A 201 -20.97 -5.16 -41.54
CA LYS A 201 -22.38 -4.71 -41.48
C LYS A 201 -22.96 -4.29 -42.82
N GLN A 202 -22.13 -4.06 -43.85
CA GLN A 202 -22.63 -4.00 -45.21
C GLN A 202 -23.24 -5.34 -45.68
N TYR A 203 -23.15 -6.41 -44.88
CA TYR A 203 -23.56 -7.77 -45.25
C TYR A 203 -24.45 -8.56 -44.27
N SER A 204 -24.80 -8.05 -43.07
CA SER A 204 -25.82 -8.75 -42.23
C SER A 204 -26.28 -7.93 -40.99
N GLU A 205 -27.60 -7.95 -40.73
CA GLU A 205 -28.22 -7.44 -39.51
C GLU A 205 -27.97 -8.36 -38.30
N LEU A 206 -27.65 -7.82 -37.13
CA LEU A 206 -27.32 -8.57 -35.91
C LEU A 206 -28.26 -8.25 -34.77
N GLN A 207 -28.70 -9.33 -34.10
CA GLN A 207 -29.36 -9.31 -32.80
C GLN A 207 -28.31 -9.25 -31.68
N ILE A 208 -28.60 -8.50 -30.63
CA ILE A 208 -27.78 -8.37 -29.42
C ILE A 208 -28.51 -9.09 -28.29
N ASP A 209 -27.87 -10.09 -27.69
CA ASP A 209 -28.29 -10.67 -26.41
C ASP A 209 -27.38 -10.16 -25.30
N GLU A 210 -28.01 -9.51 -24.30
CA GLU A 210 -27.39 -9.16 -23.03
C GLU A 210 -27.63 -10.29 -22.03
N GLU A 211 -26.57 -10.92 -21.54
CA GLU A 211 -26.61 -11.61 -20.24
C GLU A 211 -25.25 -11.54 -19.57
N ILE A 212 -25.14 -10.70 -18.56
CA ILE A 212 -24.09 -10.80 -17.53
C ILE A 212 -24.80 -10.99 -16.20
N THR A 213 -24.88 -12.21 -15.75
CA THR A 213 -25.32 -12.51 -14.39
C THR A 213 -24.29 -13.38 -13.67
N ASP A 214 -24.00 -12.87 -12.47
CA ASP A 214 -23.65 -13.60 -11.26
C ASP A 214 -22.41 -14.49 -11.22
N VAL A 215 -21.39 -13.98 -10.54
CA VAL A 215 -20.55 -14.82 -9.67
C VAL A 215 -20.45 -14.14 -8.31
N ALA A 216 -21.28 -14.57 -7.39
CA ALA A 216 -21.13 -14.28 -5.97
C ALA A 216 -19.80 -14.89 -5.49
N VAL A 217 -18.79 -14.08 -5.28
CA VAL A 217 -17.51 -14.51 -4.73
C VAL A 217 -17.35 -13.86 -3.36
N ASN A 218 -17.25 -14.70 -2.35
CA ASN A 218 -17.16 -14.33 -0.93
C ASN A 218 -15.80 -13.72 -0.51
N ASP A 219 -15.00 -13.18 -1.43
CA ASP A 219 -13.71 -12.58 -1.12
C ASP A 219 -13.63 -11.16 -1.69
N LEU A 220 -13.72 -10.18 -0.81
CA LEU A 220 -13.68 -8.75 -1.15
C LEU A 220 -12.47 -8.40 -2.03
N VAL A 221 -11.28 -8.87 -1.66
CA VAL A 221 -10.04 -8.51 -2.38
C VAL A 221 -10.05 -9.07 -3.81
N LYS A 222 -10.47 -10.34 -3.98
CA LYS A 222 -10.57 -10.94 -5.32
C LYS A 222 -11.58 -10.22 -6.20
N ASN A 223 -12.70 -9.79 -5.62
CA ASN A 223 -13.73 -9.06 -6.35
C ASN A 223 -13.23 -7.69 -6.81
N ILE A 224 -12.56 -6.95 -5.93
CA ILE A 224 -12.00 -5.63 -6.26
C ILE A 224 -10.91 -5.77 -7.33
N VAL A 225 -10.02 -6.77 -7.23
CA VAL A 225 -8.99 -7.03 -8.25
C VAL A 225 -9.62 -7.37 -9.60
N LYS A 226 -10.64 -8.25 -9.63
CA LYS A 226 -11.35 -8.57 -10.88
C LYS A 226 -12.02 -7.34 -11.51
N GLN A 227 -12.62 -6.47 -10.68
CA GLN A 227 -13.20 -5.22 -11.16
C GLN A 227 -12.14 -4.29 -11.75
N TYR A 228 -10.97 -4.19 -11.10
CA TYR A 228 -9.84 -3.44 -11.61
C TYR A 228 -9.36 -3.97 -12.97
N GLU A 229 -9.12 -5.28 -13.07
CA GLU A 229 -8.69 -5.93 -14.31
C GLU A 229 -9.70 -5.69 -15.44
N LEU A 230 -10.98 -5.86 -15.16
CA LEU A 230 -12.05 -5.64 -16.14
C LEU A 230 -12.12 -4.18 -16.60
N GLU A 231 -12.00 -3.22 -15.68
CA GLU A 231 -12.02 -1.79 -16.03
C GLU A 231 -10.79 -1.41 -16.85
N VAL A 232 -9.60 -1.94 -16.50
CA VAL A 232 -8.37 -1.71 -17.27
C VAL A 232 -8.49 -2.31 -18.68
N ASP A 233 -8.92 -3.56 -18.80
CA ASP A 233 -9.08 -4.24 -20.09
C ASP A 233 -10.09 -3.53 -20.99
N ALA A 234 -11.24 -3.13 -20.45
CA ALA A 234 -12.27 -2.41 -21.20
C ALA A 234 -11.76 -1.05 -21.69
N GLY A 235 -11.06 -0.30 -20.83
CA GLY A 235 -10.52 1.01 -21.21
C GLY A 235 -9.38 0.91 -22.22
N ILE A 236 -8.48 -0.06 -22.09
CA ILE A 236 -7.43 -0.33 -23.08
C ILE A 236 -8.07 -0.71 -24.42
N ALA A 237 -9.09 -1.57 -24.43
CA ALA A 237 -9.80 -1.94 -25.65
C ALA A 237 -10.41 -0.70 -26.33
N LEU A 238 -11.03 0.20 -25.56
CA LEU A 238 -11.60 1.45 -26.07
C LEU A 238 -10.52 2.39 -26.64
N ILE A 239 -9.40 2.55 -25.93
CA ILE A 239 -8.27 3.38 -26.37
C ILE A 239 -7.69 2.85 -27.69
N ARG A 240 -7.51 1.53 -27.80
CA ARG A 240 -7.02 0.87 -29.01
C ARG A 240 -7.99 1.04 -30.17
N GLU A 241 -9.28 0.86 -29.91
CA GLU A 241 -10.33 1.08 -30.87
C GLU A 241 -10.31 2.52 -31.40
N TYR A 242 -10.23 3.50 -30.50
CA TYR A 242 -10.11 4.91 -30.88
C TYR A 242 -8.86 5.18 -31.70
N LYS A 243 -7.70 4.65 -31.32
CA LYS A 243 -6.44 4.78 -32.09
C LYS A 243 -6.60 4.20 -33.51
N GLY A 244 -7.22 3.02 -33.61
CA GLY A 244 -7.46 2.34 -34.89
C GLY A 244 -8.39 3.12 -35.84
N ILE A 245 -9.46 3.71 -35.28
CA ILE A 245 -10.45 4.45 -36.07
C ILE A 245 -10.05 5.93 -36.35
N LYS A 246 -9.15 6.49 -35.51
CA LYS A 246 -8.73 7.90 -35.55
C LYS A 246 -8.37 8.37 -36.97
N LYS A 247 -7.60 7.59 -37.73
CA LYS A 247 -7.19 7.90 -39.09
C LYS A 247 -8.36 8.03 -40.10
N TYR A 248 -9.50 7.39 -39.80
CA TYR A 248 -10.68 7.42 -40.67
C TYR A 248 -11.66 8.55 -40.35
N ILE A 249 -11.71 8.96 -39.07
CA ILE A 249 -12.63 10.01 -38.61
C ILE A 249 -12.01 11.41 -38.61
N MET A 250 -10.67 11.49 -38.73
CA MET A 250 -9.92 12.76 -38.61
C MET A 250 -9.16 13.14 -39.91
N SER A 251 -9.28 12.37 -41.00
CA SER A 251 -8.29 12.42 -42.07
C SER A 251 -8.62 13.27 -43.29
N SER A 252 -9.70 14.04 -43.38
CA SER A 252 -10.10 14.49 -44.71
C SER A 252 -10.36 15.97 -44.96
N ILE A 253 -10.15 16.83 -43.97
CA ILE A 253 -10.30 18.27 -44.24
C ILE A 253 -9.03 18.98 -43.83
N LYS A 254 -8.26 19.43 -44.82
CA LYS A 254 -7.11 20.33 -44.64
C LYS A 254 -7.63 21.71 -44.25
N GLU A 255 -8.01 21.88 -43.01
CA GLU A 255 -8.11 23.19 -42.40
C GLU A 255 -6.97 23.34 -41.41
N GLU A 256 -6.22 24.40 -41.55
CA GLU A 256 -5.00 24.71 -40.77
C GLU A 256 -5.25 24.80 -39.26
N TYR A 257 -6.52 24.75 -38.83
CA TYR A 257 -6.99 24.84 -37.42
C TYR A 257 -8.18 23.89 -37.12
N ALA A 258 -8.31 22.78 -37.83
CA ALA A 258 -9.42 21.86 -37.59
C ALA A 258 -9.32 21.21 -36.22
N ILE A 259 -10.20 21.59 -35.29
CA ILE A 259 -10.36 20.90 -33.98
C ILE A 259 -11.09 19.58 -34.26
N PRO A 260 -10.53 18.43 -33.84
CA PRO A 260 -11.20 17.15 -34.00
C PRO A 260 -12.58 17.16 -33.35
N MET A 261 -13.63 16.71 -34.05
CA MET A 261 -14.97 16.60 -33.50
C MET A 261 -15.08 15.56 -32.38
N LEU A 262 -14.22 14.54 -32.43
CA LEU A 262 -14.14 13.48 -31.42
C LEU A 262 -12.70 13.35 -30.93
N THR A 263 -12.50 13.61 -29.65
CA THR A 263 -11.22 13.40 -28.97
C THR A 263 -11.44 12.51 -27.77
N LEU A 264 -10.62 11.48 -27.62
CA LEU A 264 -10.54 10.68 -26.39
C LEU A 264 -9.33 11.17 -25.59
N LYS A 265 -9.56 11.60 -24.35
CA LYS A 265 -8.52 12.04 -23.40
C LYS A 265 -8.56 11.19 -22.15
N VAL A 266 -7.41 11.02 -21.53
CA VAL A 266 -7.27 10.42 -20.20
C VAL A 266 -6.80 11.52 -19.26
N GLY A 267 -7.71 12.08 -18.45
CA GLY A 267 -7.43 13.30 -17.68
C GLY A 267 -7.07 14.47 -18.62
N ASP A 268 -5.97 15.14 -18.33
CA ASP A 268 -5.45 16.26 -19.12
C ASP A 268 -4.47 15.80 -20.23
N HIS A 269 -4.20 14.49 -20.31
CA HIS A 269 -3.24 13.92 -21.24
C HIS A 269 -3.90 13.40 -22.53
N ASP A 270 -3.09 13.28 -23.59
CA ASP A 270 -3.49 12.55 -24.78
C ASP A 270 -3.82 11.09 -24.44
N CYS A 271 -4.60 10.44 -25.32
CA CYS A 271 -5.10 9.08 -25.16
C CYS A 271 -3.96 8.05 -25.06
N SER A 272 -3.41 7.87 -23.85
CA SER A 272 -2.34 6.93 -23.51
C SER A 272 -2.89 5.78 -22.69
N GLU A 273 -2.55 4.54 -23.07
CA GLU A 273 -2.90 3.33 -22.31
C GLU A 273 -2.30 3.38 -20.91
N ASN A 274 -1.02 3.76 -20.80
CA ASN A 274 -0.33 3.84 -19.53
C ASN A 274 -0.93 4.91 -18.60
N ALA A 275 -1.28 6.09 -19.12
CA ALA A 275 -1.94 7.13 -18.33
C ALA A 275 -3.31 6.66 -17.81
N TYR A 276 -4.04 5.87 -18.62
CA TYR A 276 -5.30 5.27 -18.21
C TYR A 276 -5.10 4.24 -17.09
N ILE A 277 -4.18 3.28 -17.28
CA ILE A 277 -3.85 2.26 -16.27
C ILE A 277 -3.45 2.94 -14.96
N TYR A 278 -2.59 3.95 -15.01
CA TYR A 278 -2.16 4.71 -13.85
C TYR A 278 -3.34 5.35 -13.11
N SER A 279 -4.25 6.00 -13.84
CA SER A 279 -5.42 6.67 -13.26
C SER A 279 -6.39 5.67 -12.61
N VAL A 280 -6.64 4.53 -13.26
CA VAL A 280 -7.48 3.45 -12.73
C VAL A 280 -6.83 2.82 -11.51
N ARG A 281 -5.53 2.53 -11.56
CA ARG A 281 -4.77 1.96 -10.45
C ARG A 281 -4.83 2.87 -9.20
N ARG A 282 -4.63 4.17 -9.37
CA ARG A 282 -4.78 5.16 -8.31
C ARG A 282 -6.18 5.16 -7.69
N LYS A 283 -7.21 5.09 -8.53
CA LYS A 283 -8.60 5.00 -8.08
C LYS A 283 -8.82 3.78 -7.20
N TYR A 284 -8.32 2.61 -7.61
CA TYR A 284 -8.53 1.36 -6.87
C TYR A 284 -7.71 1.27 -5.58
N TRP A 285 -6.47 1.75 -5.54
CA TRP A 285 -5.71 1.85 -4.30
C TRP A 285 -6.38 2.78 -3.29
N ASN A 286 -6.85 3.96 -3.73
CA ASN A 286 -7.62 4.85 -2.87
C ASN A 286 -8.92 4.21 -2.37
N ALA A 287 -9.65 3.51 -3.24
CA ALA A 287 -10.89 2.85 -2.86
C ALA A 287 -10.65 1.73 -1.83
N LEU A 288 -9.57 0.95 -2.00
CA LEU A 288 -9.21 -0.13 -1.08
C LEU A 288 -8.92 0.41 0.33
N PHE A 289 -8.08 1.44 0.46
CA PHE A 289 -7.72 2.03 1.76
C PHE A 289 -8.82 2.90 2.39
N ARG A 290 -9.91 3.17 1.66
CA ARG A 290 -11.13 3.80 2.19
C ARG A 290 -12.25 2.79 2.46
N ASN A 291 -12.01 1.52 2.17
CA ASN A 291 -13.01 0.48 2.41
C ASN A 291 -13.01 0.10 3.90
N ASP A 292 -14.15 0.31 4.55
CA ASP A 292 -14.32 0.08 5.99
C ASP A 292 -14.03 -1.39 6.37
N GLU A 293 -14.39 -2.35 5.53
CA GLU A 293 -14.17 -3.78 5.80
C GLU A 293 -12.69 -4.15 5.69
N PHE A 294 -11.96 -3.59 4.71
CA PHE A 294 -10.54 -3.80 4.55
C PHE A 294 -9.73 -3.17 5.69
N MET A 295 -10.15 -2.00 6.16
CA MET A 295 -9.42 -1.20 7.17
C MET A 295 -9.97 -1.35 8.59
N LYS A 296 -10.98 -2.20 8.82
CA LYS A 296 -11.72 -2.27 10.11
C LYS A 296 -10.86 -2.50 11.35
N ASN A 297 -9.72 -3.18 11.20
CA ASN A 297 -8.82 -3.51 12.30
C ASN A 297 -7.70 -2.47 12.48
N MET A 298 -7.66 -1.42 11.66
CA MET A 298 -6.66 -0.36 11.73
C MET A 298 -7.16 0.82 12.55
N THR A 299 -6.25 1.47 13.29
CA THR A 299 -6.54 2.75 13.93
C THR A 299 -6.61 3.86 12.89
N ASP A 300 -7.22 4.99 13.23
CA ASP A 300 -7.35 6.14 12.30
C ASP A 300 -5.96 6.63 11.84
N ASP A 301 -5.00 6.73 12.73
CA ASP A 301 -3.63 7.14 12.39
C ASP A 301 -2.96 6.17 11.40
N GLN A 302 -3.16 4.87 11.56
CA GLN A 302 -2.65 3.86 10.62
C GLN A 302 -3.33 3.99 9.25
N GLN A 303 -4.66 4.15 9.23
CA GLN A 303 -5.41 4.36 7.99
C GLN A 303 -4.93 5.61 7.25
N GLN A 304 -4.74 6.73 7.94
CA GLN A 304 -4.21 7.96 7.34
C GLN A 304 -2.77 7.78 6.84
N SER A 305 -1.94 7.02 7.56
CA SER A 305 -0.59 6.67 7.10
C SER A 305 -0.62 5.92 5.77
N TYR A 306 -1.47 4.90 5.62
CA TYR A 306 -1.60 4.15 4.35
C TYR A 306 -2.18 5.02 3.24
N LEU A 307 -3.19 5.85 3.52
CA LEU A 307 -3.73 6.81 2.54
C LEU A 307 -2.67 7.80 2.05
N SER A 308 -1.77 8.26 2.92
CA SER A 308 -0.67 9.14 2.53
C SER A 308 0.39 8.45 1.66
N GLN A 309 0.48 7.11 1.72
CA GLN A 309 1.40 6.32 0.93
C GLN A 309 0.82 5.90 -0.44
N VAL A 310 -0.44 6.21 -0.73
CA VAL A 310 -1.09 5.81 -2.00
C VAL A 310 -0.30 6.29 -3.21
N ASP A 311 0.26 7.50 -3.18
CA ASP A 311 1.05 8.03 -4.29
C ASP A 311 2.34 7.23 -4.54
N THR A 312 2.87 6.53 -3.53
CA THR A 312 3.96 5.56 -3.68
C THR A 312 3.43 4.21 -4.15
N LEU A 313 2.33 3.73 -3.56
CA LEU A 313 1.73 2.44 -3.86
C LEU A 313 1.11 2.36 -5.25
N ILE A 314 0.78 3.50 -5.86
CA ILE A 314 0.22 3.57 -7.21
C ILE A 314 1.18 3.01 -8.28
N HIS A 315 2.48 2.96 -8.00
CA HIS A 315 3.48 2.35 -8.87
C HIS A 315 3.45 0.81 -8.80
N TYR A 316 2.99 0.25 -7.67
CA TYR A 316 2.77 -1.18 -7.55
C TYR A 316 1.53 -1.60 -8.33
N ASP A 317 1.63 -2.72 -9.04
CA ASP A 317 0.47 -3.27 -9.73
C ASP A 317 -0.66 -3.61 -8.74
N PHE A 318 -1.90 -3.28 -9.11
CA PHE A 318 -3.07 -3.57 -8.28
C PHE A 318 -3.46 -5.04 -8.47
N SER A 319 -2.70 -5.92 -7.83
CA SER A 319 -2.84 -7.37 -7.93
C SER A 319 -3.16 -8.00 -6.57
N PHE A 320 -3.75 -9.20 -6.62
CA PHE A 320 -4.03 -9.97 -5.40
C PHE A 320 -2.76 -10.22 -4.57
N CYS A 321 -1.63 -10.50 -5.22
CA CYS A 321 -0.35 -10.74 -4.52
C CYS A 321 0.13 -9.50 -3.79
N ASN A 322 0.16 -8.33 -4.45
CA ASN A 322 0.62 -7.08 -3.84
C ASN A 322 -0.31 -6.64 -2.69
N ILE A 323 -1.62 -6.81 -2.85
CA ILE A 323 -2.58 -6.49 -1.78
C ILE A 323 -2.36 -7.43 -0.57
N LYS A 324 -2.11 -8.72 -0.81
CA LYS A 324 -1.82 -9.67 0.28
C LYS A 324 -0.51 -9.36 0.99
N GLU A 325 0.53 -8.97 0.27
CA GLU A 325 1.79 -8.53 0.88
C GLU A 325 1.58 -7.31 1.78
N ILE A 326 0.83 -6.31 1.29
CA ILE A 326 0.47 -5.16 2.10
C ILE A 326 -0.35 -5.58 3.34
N GLN A 327 -1.30 -6.51 3.21
CA GLN A 327 -2.05 -7.04 4.36
C GLN A 327 -1.13 -7.69 5.40
N ILE A 328 -0.10 -8.43 4.97
CA ILE A 328 0.89 -9.02 5.87
C ILE A 328 1.69 -7.93 6.60
N GLN A 329 2.16 -6.92 5.88
CA GLN A 329 2.86 -5.77 6.47
C GLN A 329 1.95 -4.99 7.44
N MET A 330 0.69 -4.78 7.07
CA MET A 330 -0.32 -4.18 7.94
C MET A 330 -0.49 -4.99 9.23
N ALA A 331 -0.60 -6.32 9.13
CA ALA A 331 -0.72 -7.19 10.30
C ALA A 331 0.52 -7.12 11.21
N GLN A 332 1.73 -7.05 10.65
CA GLN A 332 2.97 -6.91 11.41
C GLN A 332 3.07 -5.58 12.16
N THR A 333 2.56 -4.49 11.57
CA THR A 333 2.59 -3.15 12.17
C THR A 333 1.38 -2.88 13.08
N MET A 334 0.34 -3.69 12.99
CA MET A 334 -0.93 -3.49 13.70
C MET A 334 -0.74 -3.49 15.22
N VAL A 335 0.01 -4.45 15.77
CA VAL A 335 0.25 -4.54 17.24
C VAL A 335 0.87 -3.26 17.75
N LYS A 336 1.95 -2.81 17.09
CA LYS A 336 2.62 -1.57 17.47
C LYS A 336 1.69 -0.36 17.32
N GLY A 337 0.93 -0.29 16.24
CA GLY A 337 0.00 0.80 16.01
C GLY A 337 -1.13 0.85 17.04
N ILE A 338 -1.62 -0.31 17.52
CA ILE A 338 -2.59 -0.35 18.62
C ILE A 338 -1.94 0.07 19.94
N GLU A 339 -0.72 -0.37 20.23
CA GLU A 339 0.03 0.09 21.42
C GLU A 339 0.23 1.60 21.42
N ASP A 340 0.67 2.17 20.31
CA ASP A 340 0.81 3.62 20.12
C ASP A 340 -0.55 4.33 20.27
N CYS A 341 -1.63 3.74 19.75
CA CYS A 341 -2.99 4.25 19.89
C CYS A 341 -3.48 4.21 21.36
N ILE A 342 -3.18 3.14 22.09
CA ILE A 342 -3.51 3.07 23.54
C ILE A 342 -2.83 4.23 24.29
N ILE A 343 -1.54 4.48 24.02
CA ILE A 343 -0.78 5.56 24.65
C ILE A 343 -1.38 6.92 24.27
N LYS A 344 -1.67 7.15 22.99
CA LYS A 344 -2.31 8.36 22.48
C LYS A 344 -3.66 8.60 23.19
N MET A 345 -4.53 7.58 23.20
CA MET A 345 -5.84 7.68 23.84
C MET A 345 -5.74 7.89 25.34
N PHE A 346 -4.74 7.29 26.00
CA PHE A 346 -4.48 7.49 27.41
C PHE A 346 -4.07 8.96 27.69
N ASP A 347 -3.22 9.55 26.84
CA ASP A 347 -2.86 10.96 26.94
C ASP A 347 -4.05 11.88 26.67
N GLU A 348 -4.86 11.61 25.64
CA GLU A 348 -6.07 12.37 25.35
C GLU A 348 -7.05 12.38 26.53
N CYS A 349 -7.23 11.21 27.18
CA CYS A 349 -8.12 11.08 28.32
C CYS A 349 -7.53 11.61 29.63
N SER A 350 -6.23 11.88 29.72
CA SER A 350 -5.56 12.27 30.94
C SER A 350 -4.98 13.68 30.91
N ASN A 351 -3.96 13.97 30.12
CA ASN A 351 -3.25 15.26 30.19
C ASN A 351 -3.15 16.09 28.92
N ALA A 352 -3.50 15.56 27.74
CA ALA A 352 -3.31 16.26 26.46
C ALA A 352 -4.01 17.63 26.41
N HIS A 353 -5.15 17.76 27.08
CA HIS A 353 -5.92 19.02 27.15
C HIS A 353 -5.78 19.74 28.50
N SER A 354 -4.73 19.43 29.23
CA SER A 354 -4.45 20.09 30.50
C SER A 354 -3.99 21.54 30.29
N TRP A 355 -4.44 22.44 31.15
CA TRP A 355 -3.91 23.80 31.20
C TRP A 355 -2.49 23.88 31.77
N TYR A 356 -2.04 22.79 32.40
CA TYR A 356 -0.72 22.65 33.00
C TYR A 356 0.01 21.50 32.33
N PRO A 357 0.57 21.69 31.10
CA PRO A 357 1.22 20.62 30.35
C PRO A 357 2.43 20.01 31.08
N GLU A 358 3.00 20.71 32.06
CA GLU A 358 4.11 20.22 32.88
C GLU A 358 3.66 19.40 34.09
N CYS A 359 2.37 19.06 34.17
CA CYS A 359 1.86 18.26 35.28
C CYS A 359 2.46 16.84 35.22
N SER A 360 3.41 16.57 36.11
CA SER A 360 4.13 15.29 36.19
C SER A 360 3.25 14.10 36.61
N LYS A 361 2.03 14.36 37.04
CA LYS A 361 1.10 13.35 37.57
C LYS A 361 -0.06 13.02 36.63
N ASN A 362 0.03 13.39 35.35
CA ASN A 362 -1.00 13.11 34.35
C ASN A 362 -2.43 13.44 34.81
N ILE A 363 -2.61 14.62 35.35
CA ILE A 363 -3.91 15.11 35.81
C ILE A 363 -4.54 15.95 34.69
N HIS A 364 -5.68 15.53 34.21
CA HIS A 364 -6.44 16.23 33.18
C HIS A 364 -7.27 17.36 33.79
N TYR A 365 -7.04 18.58 33.31
CA TYR A 365 -7.81 19.77 33.71
C TYR A 365 -8.57 20.29 32.48
N TYR A 366 -9.89 20.19 32.51
CA TYR A 366 -10.73 20.76 31.48
C TYR A 366 -11.40 22.04 31.99
N ASN A 367 -11.13 23.18 31.34
CA ASN A 367 -11.62 24.53 31.79
C ASN A 367 -11.34 24.80 33.26
N GLY A 368 -10.19 24.40 33.79
CA GLY A 368 -9.80 24.57 35.17
C GLY A 368 -10.33 23.53 36.16
N TRP A 369 -11.14 22.57 35.68
CA TRP A 369 -11.66 21.49 36.53
C TRP A 369 -10.83 20.22 36.37
N CYS A 370 -10.37 19.66 37.48
CA CYS A 370 -9.72 18.36 37.50
C CYS A 370 -10.74 17.27 37.16
N THR A 371 -10.51 16.52 36.09
CA THR A 371 -11.44 15.48 35.61
C THR A 371 -10.96 14.06 35.88
N ASN A 372 -9.71 13.87 36.32
CA ASN A 372 -9.17 12.58 36.75
C ASN A 372 -8.33 12.71 38.03
N LYS A 373 -8.03 11.57 38.64
CA LYS A 373 -6.99 11.44 39.65
C LYS A 373 -5.61 11.33 39.00
N ALA A 374 -4.54 11.57 39.76
CA ALA A 374 -3.18 11.31 39.30
C ALA A 374 -3.05 9.87 38.78
N TRP A 375 -2.36 9.70 37.63
CA TRP A 375 -2.01 8.42 37.04
C TRP A 375 -3.18 7.59 36.47
N ILE A 376 -4.42 8.06 36.58
CA ILE A 376 -5.63 7.28 36.27
C ILE A 376 -6.56 8.10 35.39
N VAL A 377 -7.10 7.45 34.37
CA VAL A 377 -8.30 7.90 33.65
C VAL A 377 -9.51 7.46 34.46
N ASN A 378 -10.35 8.42 34.84
CA ASN A 378 -11.55 8.14 35.62
C ASN A 378 -12.63 7.46 34.77
N GLN A 379 -13.63 6.85 35.44
CA GLN A 379 -14.80 6.31 34.78
C GLN A 379 -15.54 7.36 33.92
N LYS A 380 -15.47 8.63 34.28
CA LYS A 380 -16.04 9.74 33.49
C LYS A 380 -14.92 10.68 33.02
N VAL A 381 -14.89 10.91 31.69
CA VAL A 381 -13.89 11.78 31.04
C VAL A 381 -14.61 12.82 30.17
N ILE A 382 -14.01 14.00 30.04
CA ILE A 382 -14.49 15.08 29.16
C ILE A 382 -13.45 15.31 28.08
N LEU A 383 -13.84 15.12 26.82
CA LEU A 383 -12.96 15.35 25.67
C LEU A 383 -13.52 16.46 24.76
N PRO A 384 -12.65 17.18 24.04
CA PRO A 384 -13.05 18.21 23.07
C PRO A 384 -13.50 17.55 21.77
N ILE A 385 -14.66 16.89 21.79
CA ILE A 385 -15.28 16.26 20.63
C ILE A 385 -16.56 17.00 20.30
N SER A 386 -16.68 17.50 19.07
CA SER A 386 -17.87 18.17 18.58
C SER A 386 -18.47 17.43 17.39
N ILE A 387 -19.80 17.29 17.41
CA ILE A 387 -20.61 16.82 16.28
C ILE A 387 -21.44 17.96 15.69
N PHE A 388 -21.25 19.17 16.18
CA PHE A 388 -22.03 20.34 15.79
C PHE A 388 -21.24 21.22 14.83
N TYR A 389 -21.86 21.59 13.70
CA TYR A 389 -21.33 22.57 12.78
C TYR A 389 -22.40 23.60 12.42
N LYS A 390 -21.99 24.75 11.92
CA LYS A 390 -22.88 25.79 11.41
C LYS A 390 -22.91 25.72 9.89
N ASP A 391 -24.10 25.62 9.33
CA ASP A 391 -24.28 25.70 7.88
C ASP A 391 -24.23 27.17 7.37
N TYR A 392 -24.35 27.34 6.06
CA TYR A 392 -24.34 28.66 5.41
C TYR A 392 -25.44 29.62 5.93
N SER A 393 -26.52 29.08 6.49
CA SER A 393 -27.62 29.84 7.11
C SER A 393 -27.40 30.12 8.60
N ASN A 394 -26.18 29.84 9.14
CA ASN A 394 -25.83 29.94 10.55
C ASN A 394 -26.68 29.04 11.48
N THR A 395 -27.34 28.03 10.90
CA THR A 395 -28.12 27.04 11.65
C THR A 395 -27.18 25.94 12.15
N THR A 396 -27.30 25.57 13.44
CA THR A 396 -26.52 24.49 14.03
C THR A 396 -27.09 23.14 13.58
N LYS A 397 -26.28 22.34 12.88
CA LYS A 397 -26.59 20.99 12.44
C LYS A 397 -25.63 19.97 13.08
N ILE A 398 -26.01 18.71 13.00
CA ILE A 398 -25.19 17.57 13.43
C ILE A 398 -24.57 16.95 12.18
N SER A 399 -23.27 16.68 12.23
CA SER A 399 -22.59 15.84 11.28
C SER A 399 -21.48 15.05 11.98
N THR A 400 -21.30 13.84 11.54
CA THR A 400 -20.24 12.95 12.01
C THR A 400 -19.07 12.88 11.01
N SER A 401 -19.22 13.55 9.85
CA SER A 401 -18.18 13.61 8.82
C SER A 401 -17.02 14.51 9.27
N SER A 402 -15.80 13.99 9.10
CA SER A 402 -14.56 14.75 9.36
C SER A 402 -14.43 16.01 8.50
N TYR A 403 -15.15 16.11 7.38
CA TYR A 403 -15.13 17.28 6.50
C TYR A 403 -15.75 18.54 7.14
N TYR A 404 -16.79 18.37 7.98
CA TYR A 404 -17.48 19.48 8.64
C TYR A 404 -17.04 19.70 10.08
N ASN A 405 -16.40 18.72 10.71
CA ASN A 405 -16.02 18.77 12.11
C ASN A 405 -14.50 18.83 12.23
N THR A 406 -13.99 19.97 12.67
CA THR A 406 -12.58 20.16 13.02
C THR A 406 -12.17 19.41 14.32
N PHE A 407 -13.08 18.67 14.96
CA PHE A 407 -12.85 18.06 16.28
C PHE A 407 -13.23 16.57 16.27
N ASN A 408 -12.29 15.78 16.05
CA ASN A 408 -11.94 14.41 16.50
C ASN A 408 -13.07 13.45 16.92
N VAL A 409 -14.10 13.27 16.10
CA VAL A 409 -15.05 12.14 16.27
C VAL A 409 -14.30 10.81 16.21
N ASN A 410 -13.22 10.74 15.45
CA ASN A 410 -12.36 9.58 15.32
C ASN A 410 -11.77 9.08 16.65
N LEU A 411 -11.62 9.96 17.65
CA LEU A 411 -11.22 9.54 19.01
C LEU A 411 -12.19 8.52 19.63
N LEU A 412 -13.50 8.58 19.32
CA LEU A 412 -14.46 7.59 19.81
C LEU A 412 -14.28 6.24 19.12
N HIS A 413 -13.92 6.26 17.84
CA HIS A 413 -13.61 5.04 17.08
C HIS A 413 -12.34 4.39 17.59
N ASP A 414 -11.28 5.18 17.78
CA ASP A 414 -10.00 4.70 18.31
C ASP A 414 -10.16 4.18 19.73
N LEU A 415 -10.95 4.85 20.57
CA LEU A 415 -11.22 4.40 21.94
C LEU A 415 -11.95 3.05 21.95
N GLU A 416 -12.92 2.84 21.07
CA GLU A 416 -13.59 1.55 20.96
C GLU A 416 -12.65 0.44 20.47
N LYS A 417 -11.79 0.72 19.48
CA LYS A 417 -10.78 -0.22 18.98
C LYS A 417 -9.80 -0.63 20.09
N VAL A 418 -9.29 0.36 20.82
CA VAL A 418 -8.41 0.13 21.97
C VAL A 418 -9.08 -0.77 23.01
N PHE A 419 -10.35 -0.51 23.35
CA PHE A 419 -11.09 -1.30 24.34
C PHE A 419 -11.45 -2.69 23.82
N ASN A 420 -11.76 -2.86 22.52
CA ASN A 420 -11.91 -4.18 21.89
C ASN A 420 -10.63 -5.02 22.06
N TYR A 421 -9.47 -4.39 21.78
CA TYR A 421 -8.18 -5.06 21.89
C TYR A 421 -7.83 -5.45 23.32
N LEU A 422 -7.93 -4.52 24.27
CA LEU A 422 -7.63 -4.77 25.68
C LEU A 422 -8.64 -5.74 26.35
N GLY A 423 -9.89 -5.72 25.89
CA GLY A 423 -10.95 -6.61 26.34
C GLY A 423 -10.89 -8.02 25.74
N GLY A 424 -10.04 -8.23 24.72
CA GLY A 424 -9.97 -9.51 24.00
C GLY A 424 -11.26 -9.87 23.26
N THR A 425 -12.06 -8.85 22.88
CA THR A 425 -13.39 -9.05 22.29
C THR A 425 -13.36 -8.71 20.81
N PRO A 426 -13.87 -9.59 19.92
CA PRO A 426 -13.93 -9.28 18.49
C PRO A 426 -14.84 -8.10 18.22
N GLN A 427 -14.56 -7.38 17.14
CA GLN A 427 -15.44 -6.32 16.65
C GLN A 427 -16.81 -6.91 16.29
N THR A 428 -17.87 -6.20 16.63
CA THR A 428 -19.26 -6.62 16.33
C THR A 428 -19.71 -6.03 14.98
N SER A 429 -20.83 -6.55 14.46
CA SER A 429 -21.47 -6.00 13.27
C SER A 429 -22.01 -4.58 13.45
N TRP A 430 -22.20 -4.13 14.70
CA TRP A 430 -22.58 -2.76 15.05
C TRP A 430 -21.41 -2.15 15.84
N ASP A 431 -20.79 -1.16 15.27
CA ASP A 431 -19.61 -0.48 15.83
C ASP A 431 -19.86 1.01 16.09
N SER A 432 -18.81 1.71 16.49
CA SER A 432 -18.88 3.14 16.75
C SER A 432 -19.23 3.98 15.53
N TYR A 433 -18.87 3.54 14.32
CA TYR A 433 -19.27 4.22 13.09
C TYR A 433 -20.79 4.14 12.87
N ASP A 434 -21.38 2.95 13.08
CA ASP A 434 -22.82 2.77 12.99
C ASP A 434 -23.57 3.57 14.06
N THR A 435 -23.03 3.59 15.28
CA THR A 435 -23.55 4.44 16.37
C THR A 435 -23.53 5.91 15.98
N MET A 436 -22.45 6.41 15.39
CA MET A 436 -22.38 7.80 14.98
C MET A 436 -23.28 8.11 13.79
N ARG A 437 -23.43 7.22 12.80
CA ARG A 437 -24.44 7.36 11.73
C ARG A 437 -25.87 7.41 12.29
N TYR A 438 -26.14 6.61 13.34
CA TYR A 438 -27.43 6.68 14.04
C TYR A 438 -27.63 8.03 14.72
N VAL A 439 -26.62 8.57 15.41
CA VAL A 439 -26.66 9.91 16.04
C VAL A 439 -26.99 11.00 15.01
N GLU A 440 -26.35 10.96 13.84
CA GLU A 440 -26.60 11.93 12.76
C GLU A 440 -28.04 11.86 12.24
N LYS A 441 -28.61 10.65 12.11
CA LYS A 441 -29.98 10.44 11.62
C LYS A 441 -31.04 10.73 12.67
N SER A 442 -30.81 10.36 13.94
CA SER A 442 -31.77 10.48 15.04
C SER A 442 -31.72 11.80 15.79
N GLU A 443 -30.61 12.55 15.58
CA GLU A 443 -30.29 13.75 16.37
C GLU A 443 -30.19 13.50 17.89
N GLN A 444 -30.00 12.25 18.31
CA GLN A 444 -29.81 11.89 19.71
C GLN A 444 -28.43 12.28 20.17
N ILE A 445 -28.33 13.26 21.05
CA ILE A 445 -27.05 13.81 21.55
C ILE A 445 -26.78 13.46 23.02
N LYS A 446 -27.72 12.82 23.71
CA LYS A 446 -27.61 12.45 25.13
C LYS A 446 -27.75 10.96 25.31
N ASN A 447 -26.99 10.41 26.27
CA ASN A 447 -26.98 9.00 26.60
C ASN A 447 -26.80 8.11 25.35
N VAL A 448 -25.95 8.56 24.42
CA VAL A 448 -25.59 7.77 23.24
C VAL A 448 -24.76 6.59 23.69
N ARG A 449 -25.27 5.37 23.46
CA ARG A 449 -24.65 4.14 23.93
C ARG A 449 -23.70 3.58 22.88
N PHE A 450 -22.45 3.50 23.25
CA PHE A 450 -21.39 2.73 22.61
C PHE A 450 -21.21 1.41 23.35
N ARG A 451 -20.37 0.53 22.82
CA ARG A 451 -20.13 -0.79 23.43
C ARG A 451 -19.56 -0.72 24.85
N TYR A 452 -18.61 0.16 25.09
CA TYR A 452 -17.85 0.25 26.35
C TYR A 452 -18.18 1.48 27.19
N PHE A 453 -18.88 2.43 26.61
CA PHE A 453 -19.16 3.72 27.25
C PHE A 453 -20.44 4.38 26.71
N THR A 454 -20.93 5.35 27.44
CA THR A 454 -21.99 6.26 27.00
C THR A 454 -21.43 7.65 26.79
N VAL A 455 -21.98 8.39 25.83
CA VAL A 455 -21.53 9.74 25.47
C VAL A 455 -22.68 10.73 25.53
N ASN A 456 -22.40 11.90 26.12
CA ASN A 456 -23.26 13.07 26.04
C ASN A 456 -22.52 14.17 25.29
N PHE A 457 -23.03 14.56 24.13
CA PHE A 457 -22.48 15.66 23.34
C PHE A 457 -23.07 17.01 23.78
N PHE A 458 -22.24 18.04 23.77
CA PHE A 458 -22.61 19.40 24.15
C PHE A 458 -22.25 20.39 23.05
N LYS A 459 -23.16 21.36 22.81
CA LYS A 459 -22.99 22.40 21.77
C LYS A 459 -21.74 23.27 21.96
N LYS A 460 -21.12 23.21 23.13
CA LYS A 460 -19.84 23.90 23.44
C LYS A 460 -18.61 23.20 22.81
N GLY A 461 -18.81 22.09 22.10
CA GLY A 461 -17.72 21.33 21.48
C GLY A 461 -17.06 20.30 22.40
N THR A 462 -17.83 19.77 23.37
CA THR A 462 -17.32 18.74 24.29
C THR A 462 -18.20 17.50 24.28
N ALA A 463 -17.58 16.34 24.52
CA ALA A 463 -18.24 15.09 24.79
C ALA A 463 -17.89 14.60 26.19
N HIS A 464 -18.91 14.25 26.98
CA HIS A 464 -18.72 13.58 28.27
C HIS A 464 -18.89 12.09 28.03
N ILE A 465 -17.81 11.37 28.22
CA ILE A 465 -17.73 9.91 28.08
C ILE A 465 -17.79 9.29 29.47
N THR A 466 -18.65 8.29 29.65
CA THR A 466 -18.78 7.53 30.90
C THR A 466 -18.64 6.05 30.57
N PHE A 467 -17.56 5.43 31.03
CA PHE A 467 -17.37 3.98 30.89
C PHE A 467 -18.41 3.22 31.70
N THR A 468 -18.97 2.17 31.12
CA THR A 468 -20.01 1.38 31.76
C THR A 468 -19.42 0.47 32.84
N ASP A 469 -20.19 0.15 33.87
CA ASP A 469 -19.72 -0.65 35.01
C ASP A 469 -19.23 -2.05 34.57
N GLU A 470 -19.83 -2.61 33.55
CA GLU A 470 -19.44 -3.90 32.95
C GLU A 470 -18.01 -3.91 32.39
N ASN A 471 -17.46 -2.73 32.06
CA ASN A 471 -16.19 -2.56 31.36
C ASN A 471 -15.10 -1.91 32.25
N LEU A 472 -15.29 -1.85 33.56
CA LEU A 472 -14.30 -1.27 34.48
C LEU A 472 -12.98 -2.05 34.51
N ASP A 473 -13.02 -3.36 34.29
CA ASP A 473 -11.80 -4.16 34.23
C ASP A 473 -10.99 -3.83 32.96
N THR A 474 -11.65 -3.57 31.83
CA THR A 474 -10.97 -3.09 30.63
C THR A 474 -10.39 -1.67 30.83
N LEU A 475 -11.09 -0.81 31.56
CA LEU A 475 -10.57 0.50 31.96
C LEU A 475 -9.36 0.38 32.89
N LYS A 476 -9.34 -0.61 33.81
CA LYS A 476 -8.17 -0.91 34.63
C LYS A 476 -6.97 -1.34 33.78
N LYS A 477 -7.17 -2.23 32.81
CA LYS A 477 -6.12 -2.63 31.86
C LYS A 477 -5.57 -1.42 31.10
N PHE A 478 -6.45 -0.57 30.61
CA PHE A 478 -6.09 0.66 29.90
C PHE A 478 -5.23 1.59 30.78
N ASN A 479 -5.62 1.78 32.03
CA ASN A 479 -4.88 2.59 32.99
C ASN A 479 -3.50 1.99 33.33
N ILE A 480 -3.43 0.68 33.55
CA ILE A 480 -2.17 -0.02 33.86
C ILE A 480 -1.21 0.11 32.68
N PHE A 481 -1.67 -0.22 31.46
CA PHE A 481 -0.84 -0.15 30.27
C PHE A 481 -0.32 1.27 30.04
N GLY A 482 -1.21 2.26 30.03
CA GLY A 482 -0.83 3.66 29.81
C GLY A 482 0.18 4.17 30.84
N SER A 483 -0.05 3.87 32.12
CA SER A 483 0.85 4.30 33.20
C SER A 483 2.19 3.57 33.18
N GLN A 484 2.24 2.31 32.77
CA GLN A 484 3.51 1.59 32.56
C GLN A 484 4.32 2.19 31.41
N GLN A 485 3.70 2.49 30.28
CA GLN A 485 4.38 3.09 29.14
C GLN A 485 4.90 4.51 29.42
N LYS A 486 4.20 5.25 30.27
CA LYS A 486 4.65 6.57 30.74
C LYS A 486 5.72 6.52 31.82
N GLY A 487 6.08 5.32 32.31
CA GLY A 487 7.04 5.15 33.39
C GLY A 487 6.54 5.63 34.75
N TRP A 488 5.23 5.73 34.94
CA TRP A 488 4.62 6.15 36.20
C TRP A 488 4.43 4.98 37.20
N LEU A 489 4.34 3.77 36.69
CA LEU A 489 4.35 2.57 37.50
C LEU A 489 5.77 1.97 37.57
N PRO A 490 6.17 1.40 38.71
CA PRO A 490 7.49 0.80 38.84
C PRO A 490 7.64 -0.37 37.86
N PRO A 491 8.85 -0.66 37.34
CA PRO A 491 9.09 -1.79 36.44
C PRO A 491 8.76 -3.16 37.05
N SER A 492 8.70 -3.21 38.38
CA SER A 492 8.30 -4.40 39.18
C SER A 492 6.79 -4.57 39.33
N TYR A 493 5.97 -3.63 38.81
CA TYR A 493 4.51 -3.69 38.86
C TYR A 493 3.97 -4.98 38.22
N GLY A 494 3.09 -5.67 38.91
CA GLY A 494 2.53 -6.96 38.48
C GLY A 494 3.47 -8.16 38.60
N LYS A 495 4.71 -7.97 39.11
CA LYS A 495 5.72 -9.04 39.23
C LYS A 495 6.18 -9.24 40.68
N LYS A 496 6.10 -8.23 41.53
CA LYS A 496 6.65 -8.20 42.89
C LYS A 496 5.53 -8.06 43.89
N LYS A 497 5.58 -8.82 44.99
CA LYS A 497 4.59 -8.67 46.05
C LYS A 497 4.72 -7.31 46.70
N TYR A 498 3.59 -6.72 47.12
CA TYR A 498 3.55 -5.38 47.74
C TYR A 498 4.48 -5.29 48.96
N GLN A 499 4.55 -6.35 49.77
CA GLN A 499 5.39 -6.39 50.99
C GLN A 499 6.89 -6.24 50.68
N ASP A 500 7.33 -6.76 49.53
CA ASP A 500 8.73 -6.77 49.08
C ASP A 500 9.15 -5.50 48.34
N MET A 501 8.23 -4.55 48.17
CA MET A 501 8.46 -3.27 47.48
C MET A 501 9.15 -2.25 48.37
N THR A 502 9.90 -1.33 47.72
CA THR A 502 10.47 -0.16 48.42
C THR A 502 9.38 0.81 48.86
N GLN A 503 9.71 1.76 49.75
CA GLN A 503 8.74 2.78 50.18
C GLN A 503 8.28 3.68 49.04
N GLU A 504 9.17 3.97 48.09
CA GLU A 504 8.85 4.75 46.88
C GLU A 504 7.87 3.99 45.98
N GLU A 505 8.13 2.69 45.73
CA GLU A 505 7.23 1.83 44.96
C GLU A 505 5.85 1.75 45.61
N LYS A 506 5.80 1.56 46.93
CA LYS A 506 4.55 1.52 47.72
C LYS A 506 3.79 2.86 47.63
N SER A 507 4.48 3.98 47.68
CA SER A 507 3.86 5.31 47.53
C SER A 507 3.16 5.45 46.19
N VAL A 508 3.81 5.06 45.10
CA VAL A 508 3.23 5.08 43.77
C VAL A 508 2.00 4.18 43.65
N ILE A 509 2.09 2.94 44.15
CA ILE A 509 0.97 2.00 44.15
C ILE A 509 -0.23 2.56 44.93
N ASN A 510 0.02 3.14 46.12
CA ASN A 510 -1.06 3.72 46.93
C ASN A 510 -1.72 4.93 46.30
N GLU A 511 -0.96 5.77 45.56
CA GLU A 511 -1.53 6.88 44.80
C GLU A 511 -2.32 6.39 43.57
N PHE A 512 -1.86 5.31 42.95
CA PHE A 512 -2.48 4.78 41.73
C PHE A 512 -3.81 4.05 42.02
N GLN A 513 -3.81 3.07 42.93
CA GLN A 513 -4.98 2.21 43.15
C GLN A 513 -5.14 1.71 44.58
N GLY A 514 -4.07 1.69 45.40
CA GLY A 514 -4.04 1.13 46.72
C GLY A 514 -3.55 -0.33 46.79
N GLU A 515 -3.24 -0.77 48.01
CA GLU A 515 -2.65 -2.11 48.27
C GLU A 515 -3.60 -3.25 47.91
N ASP A 516 -4.89 -3.14 48.26
CA ASP A 516 -5.87 -4.22 48.04
C ASP A 516 -6.14 -4.47 46.57
N ASP A 517 -6.32 -3.40 45.78
CA ASP A 517 -6.46 -3.50 44.34
C ASP A 517 -5.19 -4.04 43.66
N TYR A 518 -4.01 -3.66 44.16
CA TYR A 518 -2.75 -4.19 43.65
C TYR A 518 -2.59 -5.70 43.92
N ARG A 519 -2.98 -6.19 45.11
CA ARG A 519 -2.98 -7.63 45.41
C ARG A 519 -3.89 -8.39 44.44
N TYR A 520 -5.10 -7.89 44.21
CA TYR A 520 -6.03 -8.49 43.27
C TYR A 520 -5.44 -8.57 41.86
N ILE A 521 -4.81 -7.49 41.40
CA ILE A 521 -4.17 -7.46 40.06
C ILE A 521 -2.98 -8.42 40.00
N LEU A 522 -2.20 -8.54 41.07
CA LEU A 522 -1.07 -9.46 41.10
C LEU A 522 -1.51 -10.93 41.03
N GLU A 523 -2.63 -11.28 41.68
CA GLU A 523 -3.23 -12.62 41.63
C GLU A 523 -3.81 -12.94 40.25
N HIS A 524 -4.20 -11.93 39.47
CA HIS A 524 -4.79 -12.04 38.13
C HIS A 524 -3.92 -11.34 37.09
N ALA A 525 -2.59 -11.45 37.23
CA ALA A 525 -1.65 -10.69 36.39
C ALA A 525 -1.77 -11.02 34.88
N ASP A 526 -2.10 -12.26 34.54
CA ASP A 526 -2.39 -12.74 33.20
C ASP A 526 -3.59 -12.04 32.54
N GLN A 527 -4.53 -11.54 33.35
CA GLN A 527 -5.70 -10.83 32.87
C GLN A 527 -5.45 -9.31 32.73
N PHE A 528 -4.66 -8.71 33.62
CA PHE A 528 -4.53 -7.26 33.72
C PHE A 528 -3.22 -6.71 33.15
N ILE A 529 -2.14 -7.51 33.16
CA ILE A 529 -0.85 -7.07 32.62
C ILE A 529 -0.74 -7.45 31.17
N TYR A 530 -0.56 -6.44 30.34
CA TYR A 530 -0.42 -6.64 28.90
C TYR A 530 0.91 -7.33 28.57
N ASP A 531 0.85 -8.45 27.84
CA ASP A 531 2.00 -9.12 27.24
C ASP A 531 1.86 -9.14 25.72
N PRO A 532 2.74 -8.43 24.96
CA PRO A 532 2.70 -8.40 23.49
C PRO A 532 2.74 -9.79 22.84
N LYS A 533 3.41 -10.75 23.49
CA LYS A 533 3.56 -12.12 22.96
C LYS A 533 2.28 -12.94 23.03
N SER A 534 1.41 -12.66 24.00
CA SER A 534 0.11 -13.34 24.14
C SER A 534 -0.96 -12.80 23.20
N SER A 535 -0.75 -11.61 22.63
CA SER A 535 -1.74 -10.87 21.83
C SER A 535 -1.72 -11.19 20.34
N VAL A 536 -0.65 -11.80 19.83
CA VAL A 536 -0.49 -12.18 18.42
C VAL A 536 -1.56 -13.17 17.93
N PRO A 537 -2.01 -14.19 18.70
CA PRO A 537 -3.07 -15.10 18.26
C PRO A 537 -4.44 -14.44 18.10
N LEU A 538 -4.74 -13.38 18.86
CA LEU A 538 -6.00 -12.64 18.76
C LEU A 538 -6.12 -11.88 17.44
N LEU A 539 -5.01 -11.36 16.94
CA LEU A 539 -4.96 -10.62 15.66
C LEU A 539 -5.10 -11.54 14.45
N THR A 540 -4.56 -12.77 14.54
CA THR A 540 -4.70 -13.78 13.48
C THR A 540 -6.10 -14.38 13.40
N GLN A 541 -6.92 -14.30 14.45
CA GLN A 541 -8.33 -14.68 14.44
C GLN A 541 -9.24 -13.55 13.92
N LEU A 542 -8.70 -12.33 13.84
CA LEU A 542 -9.42 -11.14 13.37
C LEU A 542 -9.13 -10.86 11.87
N SER A 543 -8.20 -11.57 11.25
CA SER A 543 -7.89 -11.56 9.82
C SER A 543 -8.60 -12.70 9.09
#